data_2b5300c7a971bbbc1a9cc1f06e0ea49c
#
_entry.id   2b5300c7a971bbbc1a9cc1f06e0ea49c
#
_cell.length_a   1.000
_cell.length_b   1.000
_cell.length_c   1.000
_cell.angle_alpha   90.00
_cell.angle_beta   90.00
_cell.angle_gamma   90.00
#
_symmetry.space_group_name_H-M   'P 1'
#
loop_
_entity.id
_entity.type
_entity.pdbx_description
1 polymer ?
#
loop_
_entity_poly.entity_id
_entity_poly.type
_entity_poly.pdbx_seq_one_letter_code
_entity_poly.pdbx_strand_id
1 'polypeptide(L)'
;KKGDWTISASFAITGGGGKASFDDGLPMFSAAAMGLLATKGLTPDKYIINSAMDGRQYIYGAQLGLSYKINDWLSVFAGGRMNYFSGGYEGFLDAKLIPELGGSQLANIELDCDQTGWGLTPIIGADVKFGKWNFAAKYEFKTNMNIENKTHKIDVNPVEAEPLLAPYKDGVNTPSDIPSLLTIAAGYEILPTLRASVEYHFYDDKSAGMAEGRQKYLTKGANEYLAGIEWDATKQLTISGGYQNTDYGLSNNFQTDTSFYCDSYSLGFGAKIKMNSHLNLNIAYFWTTYDDYTKTSENYNNTTIKGTDVYARTNKVFGLSVDYHF
;
A
#
# COMPACT_ATOMS: atom_id res chain seq x y z
N LYS A 1 -26.34 19.83 -0.04
CA LYS A 1 -26.85 19.85 -1.42
C LYS A 1 -27.63 21.16 -1.65
N LYS A 2 -27.41 21.82 -2.79
CA LYS A 2 -28.16 23.02 -3.16
C LYS A 2 -28.49 22.94 -4.66
N GLY A 3 -29.78 22.74 -4.99
CA GLY A 3 -30.20 22.47 -6.38
C GLY A 3 -29.50 21.26 -6.93
N ASP A 4 -28.87 21.39 -8.12
CA ASP A 4 -28.16 20.32 -8.83
C ASP A 4 -26.71 20.13 -8.34
N TRP A 5 -26.24 20.97 -7.41
CA TRP A 5 -24.90 20.92 -6.85
C TRP A 5 -24.84 20.11 -5.56
N THR A 6 -23.81 19.28 -5.43
CA THR A 6 -23.50 18.56 -4.19
C THR A 6 -22.01 18.75 -3.88
N ILE A 7 -21.70 19.24 -2.68
CA ILE A 7 -20.34 19.30 -2.14
C ILE A 7 -20.12 18.04 -1.33
N SER A 8 -18.97 17.43 -1.52
CA SER A 8 -18.49 16.29 -0.72
C SER A 8 -17.12 16.60 -0.13
N ALA A 9 -16.92 16.16 1.11
CA ALA A 9 -15.62 16.23 1.77
C ALA A 9 -15.39 14.91 2.50
N SER A 10 -14.14 14.44 2.50
CA SER A 10 -13.74 13.25 3.25
C SER A 10 -12.32 13.39 3.78
N PHE A 11 -12.05 12.67 4.86
CA PHE A 11 -10.70 12.49 5.40
C PHE A 11 -10.53 11.01 5.74
N ALA A 12 -9.42 10.42 5.27
CA ALA A 12 -9.14 9.00 5.49
C ALA A 12 -7.63 8.72 5.41
N ILE A 13 -7.23 7.55 5.90
CA ILE A 13 -5.96 6.94 5.53
C ILE A 13 -6.18 6.31 4.16
N THR A 14 -5.53 6.85 3.13
CA THR A 14 -5.73 6.48 1.72
C THR A 14 -4.67 5.53 1.20
N GLY A 15 -3.63 5.26 1.99
CA GLY A 15 -2.55 4.34 1.62
C GLY A 15 -1.53 4.17 2.74
N GLY A 16 -0.49 3.40 2.43
CA GLY A 16 0.55 3.02 3.37
C GLY A 16 0.35 1.61 3.93
N GLY A 17 1.43 1.02 4.41
CA GLY A 17 1.46 -0.35 4.95
C GLY A 17 1.07 -0.47 6.43
N GLY A 18 0.82 0.65 7.11
CA GLY A 18 0.66 0.68 8.57
C GLY A 18 2.01 0.59 9.29
N LYS A 19 2.06 -0.15 10.39
CA LYS A 19 3.29 -0.44 11.15
C LYS A 19 3.65 -1.92 10.99
N ALA A 20 4.94 -2.20 10.78
CA ALA A 20 5.50 -3.55 10.78
C ALA A 20 6.76 -3.58 11.65
N SER A 21 6.95 -4.66 12.42
CA SER A 21 8.10 -4.90 13.27
C SER A 21 8.71 -6.24 12.93
N PHE A 22 10.03 -6.29 12.82
CA PHE A 22 10.81 -7.47 12.47
C PHE A 22 11.91 -7.65 13.52
N ASP A 23 11.66 -8.53 14.49
CA ASP A 23 12.53 -8.74 15.64
C ASP A 23 13.89 -9.35 15.27
N ASP A 24 13.95 -10.05 14.12
CA ASP A 24 15.18 -10.63 13.56
C ASP A 24 15.70 -9.82 12.35
N GLY A 25 15.15 -8.60 12.13
CA GLY A 25 15.45 -7.75 10.98
C GLY A 25 14.92 -8.32 9.65
N LEU A 26 15.43 -7.78 8.55
CA LEU A 26 15.08 -8.22 7.19
C LEU A 26 16.16 -9.16 6.63
N PRO A 27 15.84 -10.14 5.78
CA PRO A 27 16.79 -11.02 5.13
C PRO A 27 17.94 -10.29 4.44
N MET A 28 17.66 -9.13 3.83
CA MET A 28 18.69 -8.29 3.20
C MET A 28 19.76 -7.78 4.19
N PHE A 29 19.42 -7.62 5.48
CA PHE A 29 20.39 -7.17 6.50
C PHE A 29 21.43 -8.25 6.76
N SER A 30 20.98 -9.49 7.00
CA SER A 30 21.87 -10.63 7.17
C SER A 30 22.74 -10.86 5.94
N ALA A 31 22.14 -10.79 4.74
CA ALA A 31 22.87 -10.96 3.48
C ALA A 31 23.94 -9.87 3.29
N ALA A 32 23.63 -8.61 3.57
CA ALA A 32 24.58 -7.50 3.47
C ALA A 32 25.76 -7.68 4.45
N ALA A 33 25.47 -8.06 5.71
CA ALA A 33 26.51 -8.37 6.70
C ALA A 33 27.38 -9.55 6.26
N MET A 34 26.78 -10.65 5.80
CA MET A 34 27.52 -11.82 5.31
C MET A 34 28.41 -11.47 4.12
N GLY A 35 27.89 -10.69 3.15
CA GLY A 35 28.68 -10.22 2.02
C GLY A 35 29.87 -9.37 2.46
N LEU A 36 29.67 -8.42 3.36
CA LEU A 36 30.73 -7.57 3.90
C LEU A 36 31.79 -8.39 4.65
N LEU A 37 31.38 -9.32 5.51
CA LEU A 37 32.29 -10.14 6.31
C LEU A 37 33.06 -11.17 5.47
N ALA A 38 32.44 -11.67 4.40
CA ALA A 38 33.11 -12.54 3.44
C ALA A 38 34.30 -11.84 2.75
N THR A 39 34.21 -10.52 2.46
CA THR A 39 35.36 -9.75 1.92
C THR A 39 36.55 -9.68 2.89
N LYS A 40 36.29 -9.89 4.19
CA LYS A 40 37.30 -9.93 5.25
C LYS A 40 37.79 -11.38 5.53
N GLY A 41 37.38 -12.35 4.74
CA GLY A 41 37.76 -13.76 4.88
C GLY A 41 37.05 -14.50 6.01
N LEU A 42 35.94 -13.93 6.54
CA LEU A 42 35.15 -14.54 7.57
C LEU A 42 34.03 -15.41 7.00
N THR A 43 33.87 -16.59 7.55
CA THR A 43 32.79 -17.53 7.20
C THR A 43 31.66 -17.45 8.23
N PRO A 44 30.40 -17.80 7.88
CA PRO A 44 29.24 -17.64 8.77
C PRO A 44 29.31 -18.37 10.12
N ASP A 45 30.15 -19.40 10.23
CA ASP A 45 30.42 -20.13 11.46
C ASP A 45 31.24 -19.37 12.51
N LYS A 46 31.83 -18.22 12.13
CA LYS A 46 32.74 -17.43 12.96
C LYS A 46 32.12 -16.19 13.59
N TYR A 47 30.87 -15.87 13.26
CA TYR A 47 30.21 -14.67 13.75
C TYR A 47 28.71 -14.89 13.99
N ILE A 48 28.13 -13.99 14.77
CA ILE A 48 26.71 -13.90 15.06
C ILE A 48 26.21 -12.57 14.54
N ILE A 49 25.07 -12.54 13.85
CA ILE A 49 24.38 -11.33 13.40
C ILE A 49 23.09 -11.21 14.21
N ASN A 50 22.90 -10.04 14.83
CA ASN A 50 21.64 -9.62 15.43
C ASN A 50 21.13 -8.40 14.68
N SER A 51 19.86 -8.37 14.36
CA SER A 51 19.22 -7.22 13.71
C SER A 51 17.78 -7.11 14.10
N ALA A 52 17.23 -5.91 14.06
CA ALA A 52 15.81 -5.65 14.17
C ALA A 52 15.43 -4.45 13.31
N MET A 53 14.17 -4.36 12.91
CA MET A 53 13.66 -3.23 12.15
C MET A 53 12.20 -2.98 12.47
N ASP A 54 11.88 -1.72 12.76
CA ASP A 54 10.52 -1.18 12.76
C ASP A 54 10.33 -0.27 11.54
N GLY A 55 9.20 -0.43 10.88
CA GLY A 55 8.78 0.44 9.78
C GLY A 55 7.34 0.92 9.97
N ARG A 56 7.06 2.14 9.57
CA ARG A 56 5.69 2.68 9.53
C ARG A 56 5.50 3.51 8.27
N GLN A 57 4.31 3.41 7.68
CA GLN A 57 3.92 4.21 6.52
C GLN A 57 2.42 4.47 6.53
N TYR A 58 2.03 5.73 6.50
CA TYR A 58 0.65 6.18 6.39
C TYR A 58 0.54 7.30 5.36
N ILE A 59 -0.48 7.25 4.54
CA ILE A 59 -0.87 8.35 3.65
C ILE A 59 -2.25 8.84 4.10
N TYR A 60 -2.30 10.04 4.66
CA TYR A 60 -3.54 10.71 5.05
C TYR A 60 -4.05 11.52 3.88
N GLY A 61 -5.31 11.31 3.50
CA GLY A 61 -5.96 12.03 2.40
C GLY A 61 -7.13 12.89 2.89
N ALA A 62 -7.06 14.19 2.60
CA ALA A 62 -8.19 15.11 2.76
C ALA A 62 -8.72 15.45 1.37
N GLN A 63 -9.94 15.04 1.04
CA GLN A 63 -10.56 15.23 -0.27
C GLN A 63 -11.71 16.21 -0.20
N LEU A 64 -11.77 17.10 -1.19
CA LEU A 64 -12.91 17.98 -1.42
C LEU A 64 -13.34 17.84 -2.89
N GLY A 65 -14.65 17.76 -3.12
CA GLY A 65 -15.18 17.63 -4.47
C GLY A 65 -16.55 18.24 -4.64
N LEU A 66 -16.85 18.51 -5.88
CA LEU A 66 -18.10 19.11 -6.33
C LEU A 66 -18.72 18.23 -7.41
N SER A 67 -19.95 17.80 -7.19
CA SER A 67 -20.75 17.10 -8.19
C SER A 67 -21.82 18.03 -8.74
N TYR A 68 -22.08 17.93 -10.04
CA TYR A 68 -23.15 18.65 -10.73
C TYR A 68 -24.03 17.68 -11.49
N LYS A 69 -25.33 17.72 -11.21
CA LYS A 69 -26.35 16.97 -11.94
C LYS A 69 -26.68 17.73 -13.23
N ILE A 70 -26.17 17.27 -14.38
CA ILE A 70 -26.40 17.89 -15.68
C ILE A 70 -27.86 17.71 -16.09
N ASN A 71 -28.38 16.48 -15.87
CA ASN A 71 -29.78 16.13 -16.12
C ASN A 71 -30.15 14.89 -15.27
N ASP A 72 -31.31 14.29 -15.51
CA ASP A 72 -31.81 13.16 -14.69
C ASP A 72 -31.01 11.86 -14.84
N TRP A 73 -30.21 11.74 -15.89
CA TRP A 73 -29.41 10.54 -16.15
C TRP A 73 -27.89 10.76 -16.11
N LEU A 74 -27.39 12.02 -16.06
CA LEU A 74 -25.97 12.31 -16.07
C LEU A 74 -25.57 13.25 -14.93
N SER A 75 -24.60 12.84 -14.14
CA SER A 75 -23.90 13.68 -13.18
C SER A 75 -22.39 13.64 -13.43
N VAL A 76 -21.70 14.74 -13.15
CA VAL A 76 -20.24 14.86 -13.27
C VAL A 76 -19.65 15.27 -11.93
N PHE A 77 -18.40 14.91 -11.72
CA PHE A 77 -17.64 15.22 -10.52
C PHE A 77 -16.29 15.82 -10.87
N ALA A 78 -15.86 16.83 -10.12
CA ALA A 78 -14.50 17.34 -10.11
C ALA A 78 -14.08 17.62 -8.67
N GLY A 79 -12.85 17.29 -8.34
CA GLY A 79 -12.32 17.48 -6.99
C GLY A 79 -10.82 17.28 -6.91
N GLY A 80 -10.31 17.31 -5.70
CA GLY A 80 -8.91 17.05 -5.41
C GLY A 80 -8.73 16.46 -4.02
N ARG A 81 -7.67 15.68 -3.87
CA ARG A 81 -7.26 15.10 -2.60
C ARG A 81 -5.85 15.57 -2.28
N MET A 82 -5.70 16.25 -1.14
CA MET A 82 -4.40 16.54 -0.55
C MET A 82 -3.95 15.30 0.22
N ASN A 83 -2.78 14.78 -0.14
CA ASN A 83 -2.17 13.63 0.51
C ASN A 83 -0.99 14.08 1.36
N TYR A 84 -0.88 13.54 2.55
CA TYR A 84 0.25 13.70 3.45
C TYR A 84 0.81 12.33 3.80
N PHE A 85 2.06 12.10 3.40
CA PHE A 85 2.81 10.91 3.79
C PHE A 85 3.49 11.16 5.14
N SER A 86 3.36 10.21 6.05
CA SER A 86 4.08 10.15 7.31
C SER A 86 4.58 8.72 7.50
N GLY A 87 5.88 8.57 7.58
CA GLY A 87 6.53 7.28 7.72
C GLY A 87 7.83 7.38 8.50
N GLY A 88 8.54 6.27 8.59
CA GLY A 88 9.86 6.21 9.18
C GLY A 88 10.34 4.79 9.33
N TYR A 89 11.63 4.68 9.56
CA TYR A 89 12.35 3.43 9.80
C TYR A 89 13.25 3.60 11.00
N GLU A 90 13.21 2.63 11.91
CA GLU A 90 14.11 2.49 13.03
C GLU A 90 14.66 1.06 13.04
N GLY A 91 15.97 0.89 13.15
CA GLY A 91 16.55 -0.45 13.15
C GLY A 91 18.04 -0.47 13.39
N PHE A 92 18.53 -1.67 13.61
CA PHE A 92 19.96 -1.93 13.79
C PHE A 92 20.38 -3.26 13.16
N LEU A 93 21.67 -3.35 12.89
CA LEU A 93 22.40 -4.57 12.58
C LEU A 93 23.70 -4.57 13.39
N ASP A 94 23.92 -5.61 14.19
CA ASP A 94 25.13 -5.82 14.98
C ASP A 94 25.72 -7.20 14.63
N ALA A 95 26.99 -7.22 14.21
CA ALA A 95 27.70 -8.45 13.91
C ALA A 95 28.95 -8.57 14.81
N LYS A 96 29.11 -9.70 15.48
CA LYS A 96 30.22 -10.00 16.42
C LYS A 96 30.86 -11.33 16.11
N LEU A 97 32.16 -11.46 16.36
CA LEU A 97 32.78 -12.78 16.42
C LEU A 97 32.09 -13.65 17.48
N ILE A 98 32.07 -14.96 17.25
CA ILE A 98 31.63 -15.91 18.29
C ILE A 98 32.51 -15.75 19.53
N PRO A 99 31.99 -16.10 20.74
CA PRO A 99 32.75 -15.95 21.98
C PRO A 99 34.09 -16.68 21.98
N GLU A 100 34.18 -17.83 21.32
CA GLU A 100 35.38 -18.64 21.19
C GLU A 100 36.52 -17.92 20.43
N LEU A 101 36.19 -16.93 19.61
CA LEU A 101 37.12 -16.08 18.87
C LEU A 101 37.27 -14.69 19.49
N GLY A 102 36.78 -14.47 20.72
CA GLY A 102 36.97 -13.26 21.51
C GLY A 102 35.80 -12.29 21.46
N GLY A 103 34.69 -12.58 20.76
CA GLY A 103 33.46 -11.78 20.79
C GLY A 103 33.54 -10.34 20.27
N SER A 104 34.64 -9.98 19.56
CA SER A 104 34.83 -8.62 19.07
C SER A 104 33.78 -8.18 18.06
N GLN A 105 33.38 -6.92 18.11
CA GLN A 105 32.44 -6.31 17.16
C GLN A 105 33.10 -6.23 15.77
N LEU A 106 32.34 -6.66 14.76
CA LEU A 106 32.73 -6.69 13.35
C LEU A 106 32.02 -5.62 12.53
N ALA A 107 30.73 -5.40 12.84
CA ALA A 107 29.92 -4.35 12.25
C ALA A 107 28.86 -3.89 13.25
N ASN A 108 28.53 -2.60 13.18
CA ASN A 108 27.41 -1.98 13.85
C ASN A 108 26.78 -0.95 12.90
N ILE A 109 25.51 -1.10 12.62
CA ILE A 109 24.75 -0.18 11.77
C ILE A 109 23.48 0.16 12.53
N GLU A 110 23.18 1.44 12.69
CA GLU A 110 21.96 1.91 13.32
C GLU A 110 21.33 3.02 12.46
N LEU A 111 20.01 2.99 12.36
CA LEU A 111 19.20 3.96 11.63
C LEU A 111 17.99 4.35 12.47
N ASP A 112 17.74 5.67 12.57
CA ASP A 112 16.46 6.25 13.02
C ASP A 112 16.15 7.43 12.10
N CYS A 113 15.10 7.29 11.29
CA CYS A 113 14.74 8.22 10.23
C CYS A 113 13.22 8.36 10.11
N ASP A 114 12.71 9.56 10.30
CA ASP A 114 11.36 9.96 9.94
C ASP A 114 11.30 10.39 8.48
N GLN A 115 10.14 10.19 7.86
CA GLN A 115 9.90 10.55 6.47
C GLN A 115 8.56 11.27 6.33
N THR A 116 8.55 12.38 5.59
CA THR A 116 7.32 13.13 5.30
C THR A 116 7.25 13.56 3.86
N GLY A 117 6.03 13.72 3.35
CA GLY A 117 5.80 14.20 1.98
C GLY A 117 4.39 14.72 1.77
N TRP A 118 4.20 15.54 0.73
CA TRP A 118 2.92 16.10 0.36
C TRP A 118 2.68 15.94 -1.15
N GLY A 119 1.43 15.74 -1.51
CA GLY A 119 1.03 15.71 -2.92
C GLY A 119 -0.45 15.96 -3.12
N LEU A 120 -0.82 16.50 -4.28
CA LEU A 120 -2.21 16.75 -4.67
C LEU A 120 -2.61 15.79 -5.79
N THR A 121 -3.74 15.11 -5.61
CA THR A 121 -4.41 14.27 -6.60
C THR A 121 -5.62 15.01 -7.16
N PRO A 122 -5.63 15.53 -8.37
CA PRO A 122 -6.86 15.94 -9.04
C PRO A 122 -7.73 14.72 -9.35
N ILE A 123 -9.06 14.90 -9.31
CA ILE A 123 -10.02 13.81 -9.50
C ILE A 123 -11.15 14.31 -10.37
N ILE A 124 -11.52 13.54 -11.40
CA ILE A 124 -12.72 13.76 -12.22
C ILE A 124 -13.55 12.49 -12.28
N GLY A 125 -14.83 12.63 -12.52
CA GLY A 125 -15.72 11.48 -12.64
C GLY A 125 -17.03 11.82 -13.33
N ALA A 126 -17.70 10.77 -13.78
CA ALA A 126 -19.06 10.84 -14.33
C ALA A 126 -19.87 9.63 -13.88
N ASP A 127 -21.16 9.84 -13.73
CA ASP A 127 -22.15 8.83 -13.38
C ASP A 127 -23.35 8.94 -14.32
N VAL A 128 -23.75 7.79 -14.89
CA VAL A 128 -24.84 7.70 -15.88
C VAL A 128 -25.85 6.68 -15.39
N LYS A 129 -27.09 7.10 -15.19
CA LYS A 129 -28.20 6.25 -14.81
C LYS A 129 -29.16 6.04 -15.99
N PHE A 130 -29.35 4.80 -16.41
CA PHE A 130 -30.26 4.44 -17.49
C PHE A 130 -31.14 3.25 -17.10
N GLY A 131 -32.41 3.53 -16.81
CA GLY A 131 -33.35 2.53 -16.34
C GLY A 131 -32.86 1.88 -15.03
N LYS A 132 -32.59 0.58 -15.07
CA LYS A 132 -32.07 -0.22 -13.96
C LYS A 132 -30.54 -0.25 -13.91
N TRP A 133 -29.85 0.34 -14.89
CA TRP A 133 -28.41 0.41 -14.98
C TRP A 133 -27.86 1.69 -14.37
N ASN A 134 -26.72 1.57 -13.72
CA ASN A 134 -25.87 2.69 -13.32
C ASN A 134 -24.45 2.43 -13.81
N PHE A 135 -23.88 3.36 -14.55
CA PHE A 135 -22.50 3.31 -15.04
C PHE A 135 -21.74 4.46 -14.43
N ALA A 136 -20.54 4.18 -13.95
CA ALA A 136 -19.65 5.22 -13.40
C ALA A 136 -18.24 5.08 -13.96
N ALA A 137 -17.58 6.21 -14.16
CA ALA A 137 -16.17 6.27 -14.47
C ALA A 137 -15.51 7.36 -13.60
N LYS A 138 -14.35 7.07 -13.05
CA LYS A 138 -13.54 8.01 -12.25
C LYS A 138 -12.09 7.91 -12.68
N TYR A 139 -11.42 9.06 -12.76
CA TYR A 139 -9.99 9.13 -12.98
C TYR A 139 -9.35 9.99 -11.90
N GLU A 140 -8.44 9.38 -11.16
CA GLU A 140 -7.55 10.06 -10.23
C GLU A 140 -6.21 10.24 -10.91
N PHE A 141 -5.78 11.48 -11.08
CA PHE A 141 -4.50 11.78 -11.71
C PHE A 141 -3.35 11.35 -10.83
N LYS A 142 -2.22 11.06 -11.43
CA LYS A 142 -0.99 10.76 -10.70
C LYS A 142 -0.68 11.90 -9.71
N THR A 143 -0.39 11.53 -8.47
CA THR A 143 0.10 12.47 -7.47
C THR A 143 1.61 12.50 -7.53
N ASN A 144 2.18 13.60 -7.96
CA ASN A 144 3.61 13.82 -7.78
C ASN A 144 3.88 14.11 -6.31
N MET A 145 4.63 13.24 -5.66
CA MET A 145 4.97 13.36 -4.25
C MET A 145 6.43 12.97 -4.05
N ASN A 146 7.16 13.81 -3.34
CA ASN A 146 8.49 13.50 -2.85
C ASN A 146 8.44 13.30 -1.34
N ILE A 147 9.22 12.33 -0.87
CA ILE A 147 9.40 12.04 0.54
C ILE A 147 10.78 12.54 0.96
N GLU A 148 10.82 13.37 1.98
CA GLU A 148 12.04 13.93 2.56
C GLU A 148 12.34 13.24 3.88
N ASN A 149 13.61 12.88 4.08
CA ASN A 149 14.11 12.29 5.30
C ASN A 149 14.42 13.35 6.35
N LYS A 150 13.99 13.06 7.57
CA LYS A 150 14.48 13.69 8.80
C LYS A 150 15.18 12.62 9.62
N THR A 151 16.48 12.57 9.53
CA THR A 151 17.28 11.51 10.14
C THR A 151 17.80 11.94 11.50
N HIS A 152 17.44 11.18 12.51
CA HIS A 152 17.80 11.41 13.91
C HIS A 152 19.09 10.71 14.27
N LYS A 153 19.32 9.51 13.69
CA LYS A 153 20.51 8.70 13.92
C LYS A 153 20.92 7.95 12.67
N ILE A 154 22.16 8.06 12.30
CA ILE A 154 22.89 7.15 11.42
C ILE A 154 24.23 6.85 12.08
N ASP A 155 24.47 5.60 12.41
CA ASP A 155 25.77 5.10 12.86
C ASP A 155 26.16 3.92 11.98
N VAL A 156 27.37 3.95 11.43
CA VAL A 156 27.86 2.95 10.47
C VAL A 156 29.31 2.59 10.78
N ASN A 157 29.50 1.36 11.17
CA ASN A 157 30.81 0.75 11.33
C ASN A 157 30.77 -0.69 10.77
N PRO A 158 31.62 -1.08 9.82
CA PRO A 158 32.70 -0.29 9.20
C PRO A 158 32.19 0.71 8.16
N VAL A 159 33.01 1.69 7.82
CA VAL A 159 32.69 2.79 6.89
C VAL A 159 32.30 2.29 5.49
N GLU A 160 32.77 1.12 5.09
CA GLU A 160 32.43 0.48 3.82
C GLU A 160 30.94 0.17 3.69
N ALA A 161 30.20 0.14 4.81
CA ALA A 161 28.76 -0.06 4.82
C ALA A 161 27.94 1.26 4.65
N GLU A 162 28.58 2.44 4.69
CA GLU A 162 27.89 3.74 4.49
C GLU A 162 26.98 3.82 3.26
N PRO A 163 27.35 3.24 2.08
CA PRO A 163 26.47 3.27 0.92
C PRO A 163 25.09 2.63 1.14
N LEU A 164 24.96 1.69 2.08
CA LEU A 164 23.68 1.04 2.41
C LEU A 164 22.68 2.04 3.02
N LEU A 165 23.17 3.03 3.77
CA LEU A 165 22.35 4.05 4.43
C LEU A 165 22.33 5.40 3.69
N ALA A 166 22.99 5.51 2.54
CA ALA A 166 23.00 6.75 1.77
C ALA A 166 21.59 7.26 1.40
N PRO A 167 20.60 6.41 1.06
CA PRO A 167 19.23 6.85 0.78
C PRO A 167 18.50 7.43 1.99
N TYR A 168 18.97 7.17 3.20
CA TYR A 168 18.35 7.59 4.46
C TYR A 168 19.03 8.79 5.12
N LYS A 169 20.04 9.39 4.49
CA LYS A 169 20.70 10.59 5.02
C LYS A 169 19.69 11.74 5.16
N ASP A 170 19.93 12.58 6.16
CA ASP A 170 19.09 13.73 6.47
C ASP A 170 18.95 14.68 5.26
N GLY A 171 17.72 15.14 4.99
CA GLY A 171 17.37 15.99 3.85
C GLY A 171 17.37 15.28 2.49
N VAL A 172 17.68 13.99 2.40
CA VAL A 172 17.53 13.24 1.13
C VAL A 172 16.06 13.19 0.77
N ASN A 173 15.76 13.54 -0.47
CA ASN A 173 14.41 13.66 -1.00
C ASN A 173 14.25 12.69 -2.18
N THR A 174 13.29 11.78 -2.08
CA THR A 174 13.06 10.72 -3.07
C THR A 174 11.64 10.72 -3.61
N PRO A 175 11.45 10.48 -4.92
CA PRO A 175 10.11 10.32 -5.48
C PRO A 175 9.36 9.16 -4.84
N SER A 176 8.13 9.41 -4.41
CA SER A 176 7.17 8.42 -3.91
C SER A 176 5.76 8.79 -4.36
N ASP A 177 5.58 8.80 -5.68
CA ASP A 177 4.34 9.18 -6.33
C ASP A 177 3.22 8.20 -5.96
N ILE A 178 1.98 8.70 -5.95
CA ILE A 178 0.79 7.84 -5.97
C ILE A 178 0.40 7.65 -7.44
N PRO A 179 0.28 6.42 -7.95
CA PRO A 179 -0.08 6.16 -9.34
C PRO A 179 -1.45 6.75 -9.70
N SER A 180 -1.65 7.04 -10.97
CA SER A 180 -2.98 7.36 -11.46
C SER A 180 -3.89 6.13 -11.38
N LEU A 181 -5.18 6.36 -11.16
CA LEU A 181 -6.20 5.33 -11.02
C LEU A 181 -7.37 5.61 -11.95
N LEU A 182 -7.63 4.69 -12.87
CA LEU A 182 -8.88 4.61 -13.63
C LEU A 182 -9.80 3.61 -12.93
N THR A 183 -11.02 4.05 -12.61
CA THR A 183 -12.10 3.20 -12.11
C THR A 183 -13.25 3.24 -13.11
N ILE A 184 -13.77 2.08 -13.49
CA ILE A 184 -14.98 1.92 -14.31
C ILE A 184 -15.90 0.95 -13.60
N ALA A 185 -17.17 1.29 -13.46
CA ALA A 185 -18.16 0.48 -12.76
C ALA A 185 -19.46 0.39 -13.52
N ALA A 186 -20.15 -0.74 -13.38
CA ALA A 186 -21.51 -0.94 -13.82
C ALA A 186 -22.33 -1.61 -12.72
N GLY A 187 -23.45 -1.01 -12.36
CA GLY A 187 -24.42 -1.54 -11.41
C GLY A 187 -25.74 -1.85 -12.09
N TYR A 188 -26.42 -2.88 -11.62
CA TYR A 188 -27.72 -3.29 -12.13
C TYR A 188 -28.70 -3.63 -11.00
N GLU A 189 -29.88 -3.04 -11.06
CA GLU A 189 -31.01 -3.34 -10.17
C GLU A 189 -31.76 -4.57 -10.68
N ILE A 190 -31.40 -5.76 -10.17
CA ILE A 190 -32.02 -7.03 -10.55
C ILE A 190 -33.51 -7.03 -10.10
N LEU A 191 -33.72 -6.72 -8.83
CA LEU A 191 -35.00 -6.51 -8.17
C LEU A 191 -34.95 -5.19 -7.38
N PRO A 192 -36.09 -4.60 -6.98
CA PRO A 192 -36.09 -3.42 -6.13
C PRO A 192 -35.29 -3.57 -4.80
N THR A 193 -35.09 -4.83 -4.37
CA THR A 193 -34.36 -5.18 -3.16
C THR A 193 -33.03 -5.85 -3.42
N LEU A 194 -32.63 -6.07 -4.67
CA LEU A 194 -31.42 -6.83 -5.02
C LEU A 194 -30.64 -6.09 -6.12
N ARG A 195 -29.40 -5.74 -5.82
CA ARG A 195 -28.48 -5.03 -6.71
C ARG A 195 -27.19 -5.82 -6.88
N ALA A 196 -26.62 -5.78 -8.08
CA ALA A 196 -25.29 -6.31 -8.36
C ALA A 196 -24.43 -5.23 -9.02
N SER A 197 -23.12 -5.30 -8.83
CA SER A 197 -22.15 -4.43 -9.47
C SER A 197 -20.91 -5.19 -9.91
N VAL A 198 -20.26 -4.67 -10.95
CA VAL A 198 -18.92 -5.05 -11.37
C VAL A 198 -18.09 -3.80 -11.53
N GLU A 199 -16.81 -3.89 -11.17
CA GLU A 199 -15.88 -2.76 -11.27
C GLU A 199 -14.54 -3.23 -11.83
N TYR A 200 -13.85 -2.34 -12.50
CA TYR A 200 -12.50 -2.49 -12.97
C TYR A 200 -11.67 -1.30 -12.51
N HIS A 201 -10.53 -1.59 -11.90
CA HIS A 201 -9.53 -0.60 -11.51
C HIS A 201 -8.23 -0.85 -12.25
N PHE A 202 -7.62 0.22 -12.76
CA PHE A 202 -6.30 0.19 -13.35
C PHE A 202 -5.42 1.23 -12.68
N TYR A 203 -4.35 0.76 -12.05
CA TYR A 203 -3.30 1.61 -11.46
C TYR A 203 -2.10 1.66 -12.40
N ASP A 204 -1.68 2.85 -12.81
CA ASP A 204 -0.49 3.04 -13.66
C ASP A 204 0.78 3.13 -12.79
N ASP A 205 1.07 2.04 -12.06
CA ASP A 205 2.23 1.94 -11.18
C ASP A 205 3.55 2.16 -11.93
N LYS A 206 3.65 1.72 -13.18
CA LYS A 206 4.87 1.84 -13.99
C LYS A 206 5.27 3.29 -14.25
N SER A 207 4.30 4.21 -14.30
CA SER A 207 4.51 5.64 -14.61
C SER A 207 4.65 6.48 -13.33
N ALA A 208 4.52 5.88 -12.15
CA ALA A 208 4.69 6.53 -10.87
C ALA A 208 6.12 6.36 -10.36
N GLY A 209 6.79 7.45 -10.00
CA GLY A 209 8.12 7.40 -9.39
C GLY A 209 8.03 6.84 -7.97
N MET A 210 8.19 5.54 -7.78
CA MET A 210 8.09 4.87 -6.49
C MET A 210 9.08 3.71 -6.38
N ALA A 211 9.17 3.08 -5.20
CA ALA A 211 10.03 1.93 -4.94
C ALA A 211 11.48 2.14 -5.44
N GLU A 212 12.03 3.35 -5.20
CA GLU A 212 13.40 3.73 -5.61
C GLU A 212 13.64 3.57 -7.13
N GLY A 213 12.61 3.80 -7.94
CA GLY A 213 12.67 3.69 -9.39
C GLY A 213 12.50 2.27 -9.93
N ARG A 214 12.20 1.28 -9.08
CA ARG A 214 11.99 -0.13 -9.50
C ARG A 214 10.64 -0.40 -10.13
N GLN A 215 9.65 0.50 -10.00
CA GLN A 215 8.36 0.37 -10.69
C GLN A 215 8.50 0.13 -12.21
N LYS A 216 9.58 0.63 -12.83
CA LYS A 216 9.88 0.40 -14.25
C LYS A 216 10.05 -1.08 -14.62
N TYR A 217 10.38 -1.93 -13.64
CA TYR A 217 10.55 -3.38 -13.82
C TYR A 217 9.25 -4.17 -13.72
N LEU A 218 8.13 -3.55 -13.28
CA LEU A 218 6.82 -4.17 -13.40
C LEU A 218 6.50 -4.45 -14.87
N THR A 219 5.88 -5.57 -15.17
CA THR A 219 5.51 -5.93 -16.55
C THR A 219 4.34 -5.09 -17.05
N LYS A 220 3.43 -4.71 -16.15
CA LYS A 220 2.24 -3.86 -16.38
C LYS A 220 1.89 -3.09 -15.10
N GLY A 221 0.94 -2.15 -15.18
CA GLY A 221 0.28 -1.59 -14.01
C GLY A 221 -0.65 -2.61 -13.34
N ALA A 222 -1.06 -2.34 -12.09
CA ALA A 222 -1.96 -3.24 -11.38
C ALA A 222 -3.39 -3.17 -11.93
N ASN A 223 -4.02 -4.33 -12.04
CA ASN A 223 -5.40 -4.48 -12.51
C ASN A 223 -6.23 -5.13 -11.40
N GLU A 224 -7.38 -4.56 -11.09
CA GLU A 224 -8.32 -5.12 -10.14
C GLU A 224 -9.67 -5.33 -10.81
N TYR A 225 -10.23 -6.50 -10.57
CA TYR A 225 -11.56 -6.90 -11.06
C TYR A 225 -12.43 -7.19 -9.84
N LEU A 226 -13.55 -6.49 -9.74
CA LEU A 226 -14.43 -6.57 -8.58
C LEU A 226 -15.85 -6.95 -9.02
N ALA A 227 -16.52 -7.71 -8.17
CA ALA A 227 -17.94 -8.01 -8.30
C ALA A 227 -18.61 -7.97 -6.93
N GLY A 228 -19.81 -7.43 -6.86
CA GLY A 228 -20.54 -7.30 -5.62
C GLY A 228 -22.03 -7.53 -5.79
N ILE A 229 -22.66 -7.95 -4.70
CA ILE A 229 -24.11 -8.11 -4.60
C ILE A 229 -24.60 -7.49 -3.29
N GLU A 230 -25.74 -6.82 -3.33
CA GLU A 230 -26.37 -6.20 -2.17
C GLU A 230 -27.84 -6.54 -2.16
N TRP A 231 -28.34 -7.03 -1.03
CA TRP A 231 -29.72 -7.44 -0.83
C TRP A 231 -30.36 -6.77 0.39
N ASP A 232 -31.44 -6.04 0.18
CA ASP A 232 -32.30 -5.53 1.24
C ASP A 232 -33.16 -6.67 1.78
N ALA A 233 -32.61 -7.45 2.72
CA ALA A 233 -33.25 -8.63 3.28
C ALA A 233 -34.52 -8.27 4.08
N THR A 234 -34.52 -7.08 4.70
CA THR A 234 -35.68 -6.47 5.36
C THR A 234 -35.67 -4.95 5.15
N LYS A 235 -36.68 -4.24 5.65
CA LYS A 235 -36.69 -2.76 5.65
C LYS A 235 -35.57 -2.16 6.53
N GLN A 236 -35.01 -2.93 7.45
CA GLN A 236 -33.99 -2.50 8.40
C GLN A 236 -32.61 -3.10 8.11
N LEU A 237 -32.53 -4.21 7.39
CA LEU A 237 -31.28 -4.95 7.18
C LEU A 237 -30.99 -5.10 5.69
N THR A 238 -29.83 -4.56 5.28
CA THR A 238 -29.19 -4.85 4.01
C THR A 238 -27.96 -5.69 4.24
N ILE A 239 -27.75 -6.76 3.48
CA ILE A 239 -26.55 -7.59 3.50
C ILE A 239 -25.86 -7.49 2.15
N SER A 240 -24.53 -7.58 2.17
CA SER A 240 -23.70 -7.51 0.96
C SER A 240 -22.60 -8.54 0.96
N GLY A 241 -22.18 -8.94 -0.23
CA GLY A 241 -21.02 -9.80 -0.45
C GLY A 241 -20.27 -9.34 -1.68
N GLY A 242 -18.96 -9.50 -1.67
CA GLY A 242 -18.09 -9.06 -2.76
C GLY A 242 -16.87 -9.94 -2.94
N TYR A 243 -16.36 -9.90 -4.15
CA TYR A 243 -15.12 -10.54 -4.59
C TYR A 243 -14.25 -9.51 -5.30
N GLN A 244 -12.94 -9.58 -5.06
CA GLN A 244 -11.94 -8.80 -5.79
C GLN A 244 -10.79 -9.72 -6.17
N ASN A 245 -10.25 -9.54 -7.37
CA ASN A 245 -8.99 -10.11 -7.81
C ASN A 245 -8.04 -8.99 -8.17
N THR A 246 -6.78 -9.07 -7.72
CA THR A 246 -5.73 -8.08 -8.00
C THR A 246 -4.55 -8.77 -8.65
N ASP A 247 -4.11 -8.24 -9.81
CA ASP A 247 -3.00 -8.71 -10.63
C ASP A 247 -2.00 -7.56 -10.84
N TYR A 248 -0.80 -7.68 -10.26
CA TYR A 248 0.19 -6.59 -10.15
C TYR A 248 1.26 -6.54 -11.25
N GLY A 249 1.31 -7.48 -12.16
CA GLY A 249 2.35 -7.50 -13.18
C GLY A 249 3.77 -7.66 -12.63
N LEU A 250 3.98 -8.64 -11.78
CA LEU A 250 5.17 -8.85 -10.99
C LEU A 250 6.44 -9.18 -11.81
N SER A 251 7.61 -8.86 -11.27
CA SER A 251 8.91 -9.30 -11.80
C SER A 251 9.94 -9.43 -10.66
N ASN A 252 10.95 -10.29 -10.86
CA ASN A 252 12.04 -10.47 -9.89
C ASN A 252 12.81 -9.19 -9.59
N ASN A 253 12.94 -8.29 -10.59
CA ASN A 253 13.69 -7.05 -10.44
C ASN A 253 12.94 -5.97 -9.65
N PHE A 254 11.60 -6.10 -9.54
CA PHE A 254 10.79 -5.22 -8.69
C PHE A 254 10.85 -5.63 -7.23
N GLN A 255 10.71 -6.92 -6.93
CA GLN A 255 10.57 -7.45 -5.57
C GLN A 255 11.80 -7.26 -4.71
N THR A 256 11.60 -6.68 -3.52
CA THR A 256 12.62 -6.56 -2.47
C THR A 256 11.95 -6.68 -1.10
N ASP A 257 12.75 -6.83 -0.05
CA ASP A 257 12.25 -6.97 1.33
C ASP A 257 11.48 -5.73 1.81
N THR A 258 11.82 -4.55 1.31
CA THR A 258 11.16 -3.28 1.66
C THR A 258 10.04 -2.88 0.73
N SER A 259 9.92 -3.51 -0.44
CA SER A 259 8.90 -3.20 -1.44
C SER A 259 8.60 -4.42 -2.30
N PHE A 260 7.49 -5.08 -2.03
CA PHE A 260 7.03 -6.24 -2.77
C PHE A 260 5.52 -6.24 -2.94
N TYR A 261 5.05 -6.88 -4.00
CA TYR A 261 3.64 -7.15 -4.26
C TYR A 261 3.42 -8.66 -4.38
N CYS A 262 2.19 -9.10 -4.10
CA CYS A 262 1.72 -10.46 -4.33
C CYS A 262 0.34 -10.36 -4.98
N ASP A 263 0.11 -11.10 -6.07
CA ASP A 263 -1.22 -11.22 -6.66
C ASP A 263 -2.17 -11.80 -5.62
N SER A 264 -3.44 -11.44 -5.72
CA SER A 264 -4.36 -11.78 -4.64
C SER A 264 -5.81 -11.83 -5.07
N TYR A 265 -6.62 -12.49 -4.25
CA TYR A 265 -8.06 -12.31 -4.25
C TYR A 265 -8.60 -12.02 -2.85
N SER A 266 -9.68 -11.28 -2.79
CA SER A 266 -10.36 -10.92 -1.55
C SER A 266 -11.82 -11.35 -1.60
N LEU A 267 -12.33 -11.77 -0.44
CA LEU A 267 -13.76 -11.99 -0.20
C LEU A 267 -14.22 -11.05 0.92
N GLY A 268 -15.34 -10.37 0.72
CA GLY A 268 -15.90 -9.44 1.67
C GLY A 268 -17.38 -9.69 1.93
N PHE A 269 -17.81 -9.45 3.18
CA PHE A 269 -19.19 -9.49 3.61
C PHE A 269 -19.52 -8.24 4.42
N GLY A 270 -20.72 -7.72 4.25
CA GLY A 270 -21.18 -6.54 4.95
C GLY A 270 -22.63 -6.65 5.37
N ALA A 271 -22.98 -5.89 6.41
CA ALA A 271 -24.34 -5.67 6.85
C ALA A 271 -24.54 -4.19 7.19
N LYS A 272 -25.63 -3.62 6.71
CA LYS A 272 -26.12 -2.29 7.06
C LYS A 272 -27.41 -2.41 7.83
N ILE A 273 -27.44 -1.88 9.03
CA ILE A 273 -28.59 -1.91 9.94
C ILE A 273 -29.13 -0.50 10.06
N LYS A 274 -30.34 -0.29 9.58
CA LYS A 274 -31.07 0.96 9.74
C LYS A 274 -31.66 1.04 11.16
N MET A 275 -30.99 1.80 12.03
CA MET A 275 -31.41 1.95 13.43
C MET A 275 -32.65 2.84 13.56
N ASN A 276 -32.71 3.93 12.80
CA ASN A 276 -33.85 4.84 12.70
C ASN A 276 -33.79 5.65 11.39
N SER A 277 -34.57 6.73 11.25
CA SER A 277 -34.60 7.57 10.03
C SER A 277 -33.30 8.35 9.79
N HIS A 278 -32.46 8.54 10.81
CA HIS A 278 -31.25 9.35 10.76
C HIS A 278 -29.97 8.54 10.92
N LEU A 279 -30.05 7.30 11.41
CA LEU A 279 -28.87 6.55 11.84
C LEU A 279 -28.82 5.16 11.20
N ASN A 280 -27.74 4.86 10.50
CA ASN A 280 -27.40 3.51 10.08
C ASN A 280 -26.09 3.07 10.72
N LEU A 281 -26.01 1.78 11.07
CA LEU A 281 -24.80 1.09 11.48
C LEU A 281 -24.35 0.18 10.36
N ASN A 282 -23.07 0.27 9.94
CA ASN A 282 -22.48 -0.63 8.98
C ASN A 282 -21.40 -1.48 9.64
N ILE A 283 -21.42 -2.77 9.35
CA ILE A 283 -20.44 -3.74 9.81
C ILE A 283 -19.91 -4.46 8.58
N ALA A 284 -18.60 -4.61 8.47
CA ALA A 284 -17.99 -5.31 7.36
C ALA A 284 -16.80 -6.15 7.82
N TYR A 285 -16.58 -7.24 7.12
CA TYR A 285 -15.39 -8.05 7.26
C TYR A 285 -14.92 -8.49 5.89
N PHE A 286 -13.62 -8.35 5.62
CA PHE A 286 -13.02 -8.98 4.45
C PHE A 286 -11.66 -9.56 4.77
N TRP A 287 -11.27 -10.57 3.98
CA TRP A 287 -9.93 -11.13 3.99
C TRP A 287 -9.39 -11.24 2.58
N THR A 288 -8.08 -11.07 2.48
CA THR A 288 -7.35 -11.23 1.24
C THR A 288 -6.42 -12.43 1.35
N THR A 289 -6.50 -13.30 0.35
CA THR A 289 -5.56 -14.41 0.15
C THR A 289 -4.57 -13.96 -0.93
N TYR A 290 -3.30 -14.06 -0.62
CA TYR A 290 -2.20 -13.70 -1.52
C TYR A 290 -1.52 -14.95 -2.04
N ASP A 291 -1.11 -14.90 -3.30
CA ASP A 291 -0.24 -15.91 -3.88
C ASP A 291 1.20 -15.63 -3.44
N ASP A 292 1.90 -16.64 -2.95
CA ASP A 292 3.31 -16.50 -2.59
C ASP A 292 4.15 -16.21 -3.84
N TYR A 293 5.05 -15.23 -3.74
CA TYR A 293 5.98 -14.93 -4.82
C TYR A 293 7.38 -15.43 -4.46
N THR A 294 7.93 -16.34 -5.26
CA THR A 294 9.27 -16.90 -5.04
C THR A 294 10.26 -16.30 -6.02
N LYS A 295 11.38 -15.79 -5.50
CA LYS A 295 12.49 -15.24 -6.26
C LYS A 295 13.79 -15.93 -5.85
N THR A 296 14.51 -16.49 -6.82
CA THR A 296 15.86 -17.04 -6.61
C THR A 296 16.88 -16.14 -7.28
N SER A 297 17.98 -15.88 -6.58
CA SER A 297 19.12 -15.09 -7.07
C SER A 297 20.40 -15.88 -6.86
N GLU A 298 21.25 -15.96 -7.86
CA GLU A 298 22.60 -16.52 -7.75
C GLU A 298 23.58 -15.52 -7.10
N ASN A 299 23.20 -14.25 -7.04
CA ASN A 299 23.95 -13.16 -6.43
C ASN A 299 23.01 -12.28 -5.60
N TYR A 300 22.63 -12.77 -4.42
CA TYR A 300 21.66 -12.13 -3.54
C TYR A 300 22.18 -10.77 -3.04
N ASN A 301 21.49 -9.70 -3.37
CA ASN A 301 21.87 -8.32 -3.01
C ASN A 301 23.36 -7.96 -3.29
N ASN A 302 23.93 -8.49 -4.40
CA ASN A 302 25.33 -8.30 -4.78
C ASN A 302 26.36 -8.87 -3.78
N THR A 303 25.97 -9.86 -3.00
CA THR A 303 26.83 -10.50 -1.98
C THR A 303 27.61 -11.72 -2.51
N THR A 304 27.42 -12.12 -3.77
CA THR A 304 27.92 -13.39 -4.35
C THR A 304 27.34 -14.65 -3.69
N ILE A 305 26.37 -14.50 -2.82
CA ILE A 305 25.68 -15.58 -2.11
C ILE A 305 24.39 -15.92 -2.88
N LYS A 306 24.12 -17.21 -3.05
CA LYS A 306 22.84 -17.66 -3.59
C LYS A 306 21.75 -17.55 -2.53
N GLY A 307 20.61 -16.98 -2.90
CA GLY A 307 19.46 -16.83 -2.02
C GLY A 307 18.13 -17.10 -2.71
N THR A 308 17.14 -17.50 -1.92
CA THR A 308 15.75 -17.63 -2.36
C THR A 308 14.86 -16.88 -1.38
N ASP A 309 14.11 -15.91 -1.90
CA ASP A 309 13.10 -15.16 -1.16
C ASP A 309 11.72 -15.74 -1.44
N VAL A 310 10.91 -15.87 -0.42
CA VAL A 310 9.48 -16.18 -0.52
C VAL A 310 8.73 -15.01 0.10
N TYR A 311 8.05 -14.23 -0.73
CA TYR A 311 7.22 -13.13 -0.29
C TYR A 311 5.80 -13.64 -0.06
N ALA A 312 5.35 -13.59 1.18
CA ALA A 312 4.02 -14.00 1.62
C ALA A 312 3.34 -12.88 2.39
N ARG A 313 2.01 -12.82 2.31
CA ARG A 313 1.23 -11.79 2.98
C ARG A 313 -0.13 -12.33 3.40
N THR A 314 -0.68 -11.78 4.47
CA THR A 314 -2.06 -12.04 4.92
C THR A 314 -2.70 -10.72 5.30
N ASN A 315 -3.96 -10.53 4.93
CA ASN A 315 -4.73 -9.35 5.32
C ASN A 315 -6.14 -9.74 5.72
N LYS A 316 -6.58 -9.28 6.91
CA LYS A 316 -7.93 -9.45 7.45
C LYS A 316 -8.37 -8.13 8.02
N VAL A 317 -9.53 -7.63 7.61
CA VAL A 317 -10.03 -6.33 8.03
C VAL A 317 -11.44 -6.47 8.57
N PHE A 318 -11.66 -5.93 9.77
CA PHE A 318 -12.97 -5.69 10.33
C PHE A 318 -13.27 -4.20 10.29
N GLY A 319 -14.41 -3.82 9.74
CA GLY A 319 -14.88 -2.45 9.60
C GLY A 319 -16.16 -2.21 10.39
N LEU A 320 -16.21 -1.05 11.04
CA LEU A 320 -17.41 -0.52 11.70
C LEU A 320 -17.56 0.94 11.31
N SER A 321 -18.76 1.34 10.87
CA SER A 321 -19.06 2.74 10.60
C SER A 321 -20.50 3.11 10.95
N VAL A 322 -20.72 4.40 11.11
CA VAL A 322 -22.02 4.99 11.41
C VAL A 322 -22.32 6.06 10.37
N ASP A 323 -23.46 5.97 9.70
CA ASP A 323 -23.98 7.03 8.84
C ASP A 323 -25.05 7.82 9.59
N TYR A 324 -24.90 9.14 9.60
CA TYR A 324 -25.89 10.04 10.16
C TYR A 324 -26.44 10.97 9.08
N HIS A 325 -27.76 11.03 8.98
CA HIS A 325 -28.51 11.88 8.04
C HIS A 325 -29.20 13.01 8.80
N PHE A 326 -28.87 14.24 8.46
CA PHE A 326 -29.46 15.46 9.01
C PHE A 326 -30.83 15.79 8.43
#